data_8bdf3dc31f09ac77d0d2ca9b9e18d2dd
#
_entry.id   8bdf3dc31f09ac77d0d2ca9b9e18d2dd
#
_cell.length_a   1.000
_cell.length_b   1.000
_cell.length_c   1.000
_cell.angle_alpha   90.00
_cell.angle_beta   90.00
_cell.angle_gamma   90.00
#
_symmetry.space_group_name_H-M   'P 1'
#
loop_
_entity.id
_entity.type
_entity.pdbx_description
1 polymer ?
#
loop_
_entity_poly.entity_id
_entity_poly.type
_entity_poly.pdbx_seq_one_letter_code
_entity_poly.pdbx_strand_id
1 'polypeptide(L)'
;IFAYGIVVGLKQVFPFSLIESAKFQVELLQVKISNINTNSKKENEKFLTQTNFQFGKEVDNLKSKTLDQRLILNNFEIRWGRVIDKEIKKTGAAEFKNNSVWYINQDDPELLQRSGLTNFMSQKFASGIKAIFTIKDKTFSYITYFDGDCASARIYDLSNFKIALQMPCLPDNVNVDLNGAGGGWTKLNENEILLAVGSPTMSEVYQKINLGTQDNAYLWGKILRLRLESDKLMVSIHSKGLRNPQGLTKVDGIYYVTDHGPMGGDEINVVEENANYGWPLQSIGSEYSLEAINKDYSDPIDTKPPLYSFVPSVGISSISNCPESYVNYYSPNRCVAISSMRGASLFFVVHNNDAVLFAERVEFGSRIREFAFQGDDLIAVTDYEGLIVGKISELGSFNNWNTVTE
;
A
#
# COMPACT_ATOMS: atom_id res chain seq x y z
N ILE A 1 -32.21 1.55 -26.35
CA ILE A 1 -31.18 0.51 -26.12
C ILE A 1 -29.77 1.11 -26.32
N PHE A 2 -29.58 1.90 -27.41
CA PHE A 2 -28.27 2.54 -27.68
C PHE A 2 -27.87 3.56 -26.59
N ALA A 3 -28.80 4.37 -26.11
CA ALA A 3 -28.54 5.35 -25.05
C ALA A 3 -28.22 4.68 -23.70
N TYR A 4 -28.81 3.51 -23.42
CA TYR A 4 -28.55 2.76 -22.21
C TYR A 4 -27.17 2.09 -22.22
N GLY A 5 -26.73 1.60 -23.39
CA GLY A 5 -25.39 1.05 -23.58
C GLY A 5 -24.27 2.09 -23.40
N ILE A 6 -24.49 3.32 -23.86
CA ILE A 6 -23.54 4.43 -23.69
C ILE A 6 -23.43 4.82 -22.20
N VAL A 7 -24.54 4.88 -21.47
CA VAL A 7 -24.52 5.21 -20.03
C VAL A 7 -23.85 4.12 -19.19
N VAL A 8 -24.03 2.85 -19.53
CA VAL A 8 -23.36 1.72 -18.86
C VAL A 8 -21.88 1.67 -19.23
N GLY A 9 -21.55 1.93 -20.49
CA GLY A 9 -20.16 2.01 -20.97
C GLY A 9 -19.40 3.18 -20.34
N LEU A 10 -20.02 4.35 -20.23
CA LEU A 10 -19.42 5.52 -19.56
C LEU A 10 -19.22 5.31 -18.04
N LYS A 11 -20.10 4.57 -17.37
CA LYS A 11 -19.90 4.23 -15.93
C LYS A 11 -18.75 3.23 -15.71
N GLN A 12 -18.39 2.44 -16.70
CA GLN A 12 -17.25 1.52 -16.62
C GLN A 12 -15.91 2.13 -17.06
N VAL A 13 -15.95 3.20 -17.84
CA VAL A 13 -14.76 3.84 -18.44
C VAL A 13 -14.30 5.08 -17.67
N PHE A 14 -15.17 5.70 -16.86
CA PHE A 14 -14.73 6.82 -16.01
C PHE A 14 -13.91 6.29 -14.82
N PRO A 15 -12.67 6.77 -14.66
CA PRO A 15 -11.87 6.37 -13.51
C PRO A 15 -12.60 6.79 -12.22
N PHE A 16 -12.77 5.84 -11.32
CA PHE A 16 -13.34 6.06 -9.98
C PHE A 16 -12.66 7.24 -9.25
N SER A 17 -11.42 7.53 -9.60
CA SER A 17 -10.65 8.68 -9.13
C SER A 17 -11.35 10.05 -9.34
N LEU A 18 -12.11 10.23 -10.41
CA LEU A 18 -12.85 11.47 -10.63
C LEU A 18 -14.07 11.63 -9.73
N ILE A 19 -14.74 10.52 -9.40
CA ILE A 19 -15.90 10.53 -8.49
C ILE A 19 -15.45 10.64 -7.03
N GLU A 20 -14.38 9.94 -6.66
CA GLU A 20 -13.75 10.08 -5.34
C GLU A 20 -13.15 11.48 -5.17
N SER A 21 -12.53 12.03 -6.22
CA SER A 21 -12.02 13.39 -6.29
C SER A 21 -13.13 14.43 -6.05
N ALA A 22 -14.29 14.28 -6.67
CA ALA A 22 -15.41 15.17 -6.47
C ALA A 22 -16.00 15.07 -5.05
N LYS A 23 -16.11 13.87 -4.49
CA LYS A 23 -16.54 13.66 -3.10
C LYS A 23 -15.55 14.28 -2.11
N PHE A 24 -14.25 14.05 -2.33
CA PHE A 24 -13.19 14.61 -1.50
C PHE A 24 -13.15 16.15 -1.53
N GLN A 25 -13.39 16.77 -2.69
CA GLN A 25 -13.50 18.24 -2.80
C GLN A 25 -14.71 18.80 -2.04
N VAL A 26 -15.82 18.08 -2.01
CA VAL A 26 -17.02 18.48 -1.23
C VAL A 26 -16.75 18.36 0.27
N GLU A 27 -16.06 17.29 0.71
CA GLU A 27 -15.68 17.11 2.12
C GLU A 27 -14.64 18.17 2.56
N LEU A 28 -13.65 18.49 1.72
CA LEU A 28 -12.70 19.60 1.97
C LEU A 28 -13.39 20.95 2.09
N LEU A 29 -14.42 21.22 1.31
CA LEU A 29 -15.23 22.43 1.44
C LEU A 29 -15.99 22.48 2.76
N GLN A 30 -16.54 21.35 3.22
CA GLN A 30 -17.22 21.26 4.52
C GLN A 30 -16.26 21.43 5.69
N VAL A 31 -15.05 20.87 5.62
CA VAL A 31 -13.99 21.07 6.64
C VAL A 31 -13.50 22.53 6.66
N LYS A 32 -13.38 23.20 5.48
CA LYS A 32 -13.03 24.63 5.42
C LYS A 32 -14.06 25.54 6.10
N ILE A 33 -15.33 25.21 6.01
CA ILE A 33 -16.42 26.01 6.62
C ILE A 33 -16.45 25.82 8.15
N SER A 34 -16.07 24.66 8.67
CA SER A 34 -16.04 24.38 10.11
C SER A 34 -14.81 24.97 10.83
N ASN A 35 -13.69 25.21 10.14
CA ASN A 35 -12.43 25.66 10.74
C ASN A 35 -12.23 27.20 10.74
N ILE A 36 -13.20 28.00 10.30
CA ILE A 36 -13.10 29.47 10.29
C ILE A 36 -13.31 30.11 11.69
N ASN A 37 -13.74 29.34 12.67
CA ASN A 37 -14.00 29.83 14.02
C ASN A 37 -13.30 28.99 15.11
N THR A 38 -12.01 29.20 15.36
CA THR A 38 -11.44 28.89 16.68
C THR A 38 -10.13 29.64 16.93
N ASN A 39 -10.08 30.32 18.08
CA ASN A 39 -8.91 30.97 18.69
C ASN A 39 -7.82 29.94 19.07
N SER A 40 -6.92 29.59 18.17
CA SER A 40 -6.02 28.42 18.34
C SER A 40 -4.54 28.75 18.63
N LYS A 41 -4.13 30.00 18.83
CA LYS A 41 -2.71 30.30 19.07
C LYS A 41 -2.16 29.85 20.41
N LYS A 42 -2.97 29.77 21.46
CA LYS A 42 -2.52 29.37 22.81
C LYS A 42 -2.55 27.85 23.02
N GLU A 43 -3.39 27.11 22.31
CA GLU A 43 -3.43 25.64 22.39
C GLU A 43 -2.31 24.98 21.58
N ASN A 44 -1.88 25.58 20.48
CA ASN A 44 -0.80 25.05 19.64
C ASN A 44 0.55 24.99 20.34
N GLU A 45 0.89 25.93 21.24
CA GLU A 45 2.14 25.89 22.00
C GLU A 45 2.15 24.77 23.05
N LYS A 46 0.99 24.38 23.59
CA LYS A 46 0.88 23.32 24.59
C LYS A 46 0.96 21.93 23.97
N PHE A 47 0.53 21.80 22.71
CA PHE A 47 0.55 20.53 21.94
C PHE A 47 1.98 20.16 21.50
N LEU A 48 2.80 21.14 21.16
CA LEU A 48 4.18 20.95 20.71
C LEU A 48 5.15 20.46 21.80
N THR A 49 4.73 20.46 23.07
CA THR A 49 5.57 20.04 24.20
C THR A 49 5.36 18.61 24.66
N GLN A 50 4.40 17.87 24.08
CA GLN A 50 4.25 16.43 24.39
C GLN A 50 5.33 15.61 23.68
N THR A 51 6.16 14.93 24.45
CA THR A 51 7.34 14.19 23.95
C THR A 51 7.04 12.82 23.35
N ASN A 52 5.85 12.25 23.60
CA ASN A 52 5.51 10.89 23.14
C ASN A 52 4.33 10.93 22.17
N PHE A 53 4.58 10.57 20.91
CA PHE A 53 3.53 10.25 19.94
C PHE A 53 3.11 8.79 20.15
N GLN A 54 1.83 8.56 20.40
CA GLN A 54 1.28 7.22 20.45
C GLN A 54 0.82 6.84 19.03
N PHE A 55 1.27 5.67 18.55
CA PHE A 55 0.91 5.19 17.22
C PHE A 55 -0.61 5.00 17.09
N GLY A 56 -1.26 5.85 16.34
CA GLY A 56 -2.64 5.75 15.90
C GLY A 56 -3.68 5.34 16.96
N LYS A 57 -4.73 4.68 16.49
CA LYS A 57 -5.82 4.12 17.30
C LYS A 57 -5.76 2.60 17.33
N GLU A 58 -6.13 2.03 18.46
CA GLU A 58 -6.19 0.59 18.67
C GLU A 58 -7.63 0.07 18.54
N VAL A 59 -7.77 -1.04 17.85
CA VAL A 59 -8.96 -1.90 17.89
C VAL A 59 -8.54 -3.25 18.42
N ASP A 60 -9.00 -3.58 19.59
CA ASP A 60 -8.62 -4.79 20.34
C ASP A 60 -9.68 -5.90 20.32
N ASN A 61 -9.37 -7.04 20.97
CA ASN A 61 -10.29 -8.16 21.18
C ASN A 61 -10.93 -8.71 19.88
N LEU A 62 -10.18 -8.72 18.79
CA LEU A 62 -10.70 -9.10 17.46
C LEU A 62 -11.09 -10.58 17.39
N LYS A 63 -10.48 -11.47 18.16
CA LYS A 63 -10.82 -12.91 18.20
C LYS A 63 -12.23 -13.21 18.72
N SER A 64 -12.81 -12.31 19.50
CA SER A 64 -14.16 -12.47 20.05
C SER A 64 -15.28 -12.08 19.08
N LYS A 65 -14.94 -11.59 17.89
CA LYS A 65 -15.90 -11.14 16.89
C LYS A 65 -16.57 -12.32 16.17
N THR A 66 -17.81 -12.13 15.79
CA THR A 66 -18.59 -13.17 15.10
C THR A 66 -18.06 -13.38 13.68
N LEU A 67 -17.82 -14.64 13.32
CA LEU A 67 -17.43 -15.08 11.98
C LEU A 67 -18.65 -15.71 11.31
N ASP A 68 -19.50 -14.89 10.72
CA ASP A 68 -20.80 -15.28 10.16
C ASP A 68 -20.81 -15.51 8.65
N GLN A 69 -19.71 -15.15 7.99
CA GLN A 69 -19.50 -15.35 6.56
C GLN A 69 -18.58 -16.55 6.31
N ARG A 70 -18.76 -17.21 5.17
CA ARG A 70 -17.96 -18.35 4.76
C ARG A 70 -17.55 -18.24 3.29
N LEU A 71 -16.28 -18.43 3.02
CA LEU A 71 -15.72 -18.54 1.66
C LEU A 71 -15.01 -19.88 1.53
N ILE A 72 -15.17 -20.52 0.38
CA ILE A 72 -14.54 -21.81 0.07
C ILE A 72 -13.44 -21.56 -0.96
N LEU A 73 -12.28 -22.10 -0.67
CA LEU A 73 -11.14 -22.23 -1.54
C LEU A 73 -10.99 -23.69 -1.98
N ASN A 74 -9.98 -23.99 -2.80
CA ASN A 74 -9.78 -25.36 -3.31
C ASN A 74 -9.73 -26.42 -2.20
N ASN A 75 -8.88 -26.20 -1.19
CA ASN A 75 -8.65 -27.14 -0.09
C ASN A 75 -8.92 -26.52 1.29
N PHE A 76 -9.41 -25.30 1.34
CA PHE A 76 -9.59 -24.53 2.57
C PHE A 76 -10.95 -23.84 2.62
N GLU A 77 -11.36 -23.46 3.81
CA GLU A 77 -12.43 -22.50 4.04
C GLU A 77 -11.90 -21.29 4.85
N ILE A 78 -12.47 -20.14 4.59
CA ILE A 78 -12.28 -18.96 5.44
C ILE A 78 -13.64 -18.64 6.05
N ARG A 79 -13.70 -18.66 7.38
CA ARG A 79 -14.81 -18.07 8.13
C ARG A 79 -14.40 -16.66 8.53
N TRP A 80 -15.25 -15.69 8.26
CA TRP A 80 -14.92 -14.29 8.48
C TRP A 80 -16.12 -13.44 8.87
N GLY A 81 -15.82 -12.26 9.41
CA GLY A 81 -16.82 -11.26 9.76
C GLY A 81 -16.26 -9.85 9.66
N ARG A 82 -17.14 -8.86 9.73
CA ARG A 82 -16.80 -7.44 9.69
C ARG A 82 -16.85 -6.82 11.07
N VAL A 83 -15.86 -5.96 11.35
CA VAL A 83 -15.86 -5.06 12.50
C VAL A 83 -16.02 -3.65 11.95
N ILE A 84 -17.21 -3.09 12.10
CA ILE A 84 -17.48 -1.75 11.59
C ILE A 84 -16.79 -0.73 12.51
N ASP A 85 -15.91 0.05 11.92
CA ASP A 85 -15.26 1.19 12.57
C ASP A 85 -15.27 2.37 11.60
N LYS A 86 -16.13 3.34 11.87
CA LYS A 86 -16.30 4.53 11.01
C LYS A 86 -15.14 5.51 11.10
N GLU A 87 -14.24 5.34 12.06
CA GLU A 87 -13.04 6.16 12.19
C GLU A 87 -11.93 5.70 11.25
N ILE A 88 -11.97 4.44 10.81
CA ILE A 88 -11.07 3.94 9.78
C ILE A 88 -11.49 4.55 8.44
N LYS A 89 -10.58 5.35 7.92
CA LYS A 89 -10.64 5.95 6.59
C LYS A 89 -9.52 5.36 5.73
N LYS A 90 -8.98 6.16 4.85
CA LYS A 90 -7.81 5.75 4.06
C LYS A 90 -6.60 5.58 4.98
N THR A 91 -6.23 4.34 5.27
CA THR A 91 -5.13 4.02 6.17
C THR A 91 -3.79 4.43 5.57
N GLY A 92 -2.99 5.14 6.35
CA GLY A 92 -1.61 5.50 6.03
C GLY A 92 -0.60 4.48 6.53
N ALA A 93 -0.89 3.81 7.65
CA ALA A 93 -0.11 2.70 8.19
C ALA A 93 -0.96 1.87 9.15
N ALA A 94 -0.64 0.58 9.27
CA ALA A 94 -1.21 -0.31 10.26
C ALA A 94 -0.14 -1.23 10.86
N GLU A 95 -0.31 -1.59 12.13
CA GLU A 95 0.50 -2.57 12.84
C GLU A 95 -0.43 -3.63 13.44
N PHE A 96 -0.13 -4.89 13.21
CA PHE A 96 -0.90 -6.02 13.69
C PHE A 96 -0.13 -6.71 14.82
N LYS A 97 -0.74 -6.73 16.03
CA LYS A 97 -0.07 -7.27 17.20
C LYS A 97 -1.06 -7.90 18.15
N ASN A 98 -0.80 -9.15 18.50
CA ASN A 98 -1.62 -9.94 19.44
C ASN A 98 -3.10 -9.89 19.13
N ASN A 99 -4.09 -9.86 19.13
CA ASN A 99 -5.48 -9.73 18.75
C ASN A 99 -5.93 -8.29 18.50
N SER A 100 -5.00 -7.40 18.26
CA SER A 100 -5.26 -5.98 18.07
C SER A 100 -4.68 -5.51 16.75
N VAL A 101 -5.26 -4.48 16.19
CA VAL A 101 -4.67 -3.69 15.12
C VAL A 101 -4.55 -2.24 15.57
N TRP A 102 -3.37 -1.69 15.40
CA TRP A 102 -3.10 -0.27 15.51
C TRP A 102 -3.12 0.31 14.11
N TYR A 103 -3.87 1.39 13.88
CA TYR A 103 -3.92 2.04 12.58
C TYR A 103 -3.83 3.56 12.71
N ILE A 104 -3.33 4.20 11.66
CA ILE A 104 -3.33 5.63 11.50
C ILE A 104 -3.87 5.98 10.11
N ASN A 105 -4.78 6.93 10.03
CA ASN A 105 -5.28 7.39 8.75
C ASN A 105 -4.24 8.25 8.03
N GLN A 106 -4.28 8.28 6.71
CA GLN A 106 -3.35 9.03 5.88
C GLN A 106 -3.35 10.54 6.19
N ASP A 107 -4.50 11.05 6.63
CA ASP A 107 -4.75 12.45 6.97
C ASP A 107 -4.80 12.70 8.49
N ASP A 108 -4.14 11.87 9.30
CA ASP A 108 -4.15 12.01 10.76
C ASP A 108 -3.74 13.41 11.19
N PRO A 109 -4.64 14.17 11.87
CA PRO A 109 -4.41 15.58 12.13
C PRO A 109 -3.32 15.82 13.17
N GLU A 110 -3.15 14.93 14.14
CA GLU A 110 -2.14 15.08 15.17
C GLU A 110 -0.74 14.93 14.60
N LEU A 111 -0.50 13.84 13.88
CA LEU A 111 0.81 13.59 13.28
C LEU A 111 1.18 14.67 12.26
N LEU A 112 0.24 15.10 11.43
CA LEU A 112 0.48 16.14 10.43
C LEU A 112 0.73 17.52 11.07
N GLN A 113 0.01 17.86 12.15
CA GLN A 113 0.23 19.09 12.89
C GLN A 113 1.61 19.12 13.54
N ARG A 114 2.01 18.04 14.21
CA ARG A 114 3.32 17.92 14.86
C ARG A 114 4.47 17.93 13.86
N SER A 115 4.22 17.43 12.65
CA SER A 115 5.17 17.48 11.53
C SER A 115 5.21 18.85 10.83
N GLY A 116 4.36 19.81 11.22
CA GLY A 116 4.28 21.14 10.59
C GLY A 116 3.72 21.10 9.17
N LEU A 117 2.96 20.06 8.81
CA LEU A 117 2.48 19.86 7.44
C LEU A 117 0.99 20.16 7.21
N THR A 118 0.25 20.56 8.24
CA THR A 118 -1.19 20.87 8.10
C THR A 118 -1.53 21.87 7.01
N ASN A 119 -0.70 22.90 6.83
CA ASN A 119 -0.91 23.93 5.82
C ASN A 119 -0.59 23.45 4.39
N PHE A 120 0.16 22.37 4.26
CA PHE A 120 0.61 21.82 2.97
C PHE A 120 -0.30 20.71 2.43
N MET A 121 -1.25 20.25 3.26
CA MET A 121 -2.13 19.13 2.90
C MET A 121 -3.36 19.55 2.09
N SER A 122 -3.72 20.82 2.09
CA SER A 122 -5.06 21.28 1.64
C SER A 122 -5.21 21.49 0.14
N GLN A 123 -4.17 21.33 -0.67
CA GLN A 123 -4.20 21.89 -2.03
C GLN A 123 -4.24 20.88 -3.17
N LYS A 124 -3.80 19.62 -3.01
CA LYS A 124 -3.79 18.62 -4.10
C LYS A 124 -3.91 17.19 -3.59
N PHE A 125 -4.22 16.27 -4.51
CA PHE A 125 -4.56 14.89 -4.24
C PHE A 125 -3.51 14.08 -3.47
N ALA A 126 -3.99 13.35 -2.45
CA ALA A 126 -3.34 12.19 -1.87
C ALA A 126 -2.00 12.43 -1.16
N SER A 127 -1.73 13.62 -0.69
CA SER A 127 -0.69 13.86 0.29
C SER A 127 -1.02 13.18 1.63
N GLY A 128 -0.04 12.95 2.48
CA GLY A 128 -0.21 12.42 3.82
C GLY A 128 0.73 11.29 4.19
N ILE A 129 0.39 10.60 5.26
CA ILE A 129 1.15 9.50 5.84
C ILE A 129 1.12 8.30 4.89
N LYS A 130 2.28 7.76 4.54
CA LYS A 130 2.44 6.59 3.67
C LYS A 130 2.98 5.38 4.40
N ALA A 131 3.81 5.60 5.41
CA ALA A 131 4.33 4.54 6.25
C ALA A 131 4.71 5.06 7.63
N ILE A 132 4.65 4.17 8.61
CA ILE A 132 5.33 4.31 9.90
C ILE A 132 6.16 3.05 10.10
N PHE A 133 7.42 3.22 10.47
CA PHE A 133 8.36 2.12 10.64
C PHE A 133 9.33 2.38 11.77
N THR A 134 9.90 1.30 12.31
CA THR A 134 10.85 1.37 13.44
C THR A 134 12.20 0.80 13.02
N ILE A 135 13.26 1.56 13.28
CA ILE A 135 14.66 1.13 13.15
C ILE A 135 15.28 1.23 14.55
N LYS A 136 15.75 0.12 15.13
CA LYS A 136 16.12 0.00 16.54
C LYS A 136 14.96 0.40 17.46
N ASP A 137 15.16 1.43 18.24
CA ASP A 137 14.24 2.02 19.20
C ASP A 137 13.58 3.31 18.72
N LYS A 138 13.86 3.74 17.47
CA LYS A 138 13.31 4.95 16.88
C LYS A 138 12.21 4.66 15.90
N THR A 139 11.13 5.40 16.01
CA THR A 139 10.00 5.34 15.10
C THR A 139 10.04 6.53 14.14
N PHE A 140 9.84 6.23 12.87
CA PHE A 140 9.84 7.20 11.77
C PHE A 140 8.52 7.17 11.01
N SER A 141 8.16 8.31 10.42
CA SER A 141 7.03 8.40 9.50
C SER A 141 7.47 8.94 8.14
N TYR A 142 7.09 8.24 7.07
CA TYR A 142 7.22 8.69 5.69
C TYR A 142 5.93 9.41 5.28
N ILE A 143 6.05 10.72 5.00
CA ILE A 143 4.91 11.60 4.73
C ILE A 143 5.14 12.35 3.42
N THR A 144 4.14 12.34 2.54
CA THR A 144 4.12 13.10 1.30
C THR A 144 3.33 14.39 1.46
N TYR A 145 3.72 15.45 0.76
CA TYR A 145 3.09 16.76 0.87
C TYR A 145 3.30 17.61 -0.39
N PHE A 146 2.52 18.69 -0.49
CA PHE A 146 2.72 19.75 -1.46
C PHE A 146 3.11 21.04 -0.73
N ASP A 147 4.12 21.74 -1.26
CA ASP A 147 4.52 23.07 -0.82
C ASP A 147 4.54 23.96 -2.09
N GLY A 148 3.47 24.71 -2.30
CA GLY A 148 3.23 25.40 -3.56
C GLY A 148 3.18 24.43 -4.74
N ASP A 149 4.10 24.58 -5.66
CA ASP A 149 4.25 23.70 -6.84
C ASP A 149 5.20 22.52 -6.59
N CYS A 150 5.78 22.41 -5.40
CA CYS A 150 6.67 21.33 -5.01
C CYS A 150 5.88 20.16 -4.43
N ALA A 151 5.77 19.05 -5.16
CA ALA A 151 5.38 17.76 -4.60
C ALA A 151 6.61 17.05 -4.05
N SER A 152 6.58 16.66 -2.78
CA SER A 152 7.75 16.09 -2.12
C SER A 152 7.35 15.12 -0.99
N ALA A 153 8.34 14.58 -0.32
CA ALA A 153 8.16 13.74 0.85
C ALA A 153 9.25 13.99 1.89
N ARG A 154 8.93 13.66 3.13
CA ARG A 154 9.85 13.70 4.27
C ARG A 154 9.75 12.43 5.08
N ILE A 155 10.86 12.06 5.69
CA ILE A 155 10.88 11.12 6.79
C ILE A 155 11.14 11.90 8.07
N TYR A 156 10.23 11.77 9.03
CA TYR A 156 10.33 12.39 10.35
C TYR A 156 10.73 11.36 11.40
N ASP A 157 11.65 11.73 12.29
CA ASP A 157 11.87 11.03 13.55
C ASP A 157 10.73 11.43 14.51
N LEU A 158 9.86 10.49 14.87
CA LEU A 158 8.67 10.77 15.68
C LEU A 158 8.97 11.01 17.16
N SER A 159 10.20 10.75 17.62
CA SER A 159 10.62 11.07 18.99
C SER A 159 10.75 12.58 19.23
N ASN A 160 11.06 13.33 18.20
CA ASN A 160 11.35 14.77 18.29
C ASN A 160 10.75 15.60 17.13
N PHE A 161 10.07 14.95 16.18
CA PHE A 161 9.47 15.52 14.96
C PHE A 161 10.47 16.29 14.07
N LYS A 162 11.75 15.91 14.13
CA LYS A 162 12.77 16.44 13.23
C LYS A 162 12.77 15.69 11.89
N ILE A 163 13.07 16.41 10.83
CA ILE A 163 13.24 15.84 9.50
C ILE A 163 14.52 15.01 9.52
N ALA A 164 14.39 13.70 9.34
CA ALA A 164 15.49 12.76 9.20
C ALA A 164 15.95 12.63 7.74
N LEU A 165 15.03 12.77 6.78
CA LEU A 165 15.31 12.78 5.36
C LEU A 165 14.33 13.72 4.65
N GLN A 166 14.84 14.58 3.77
CA GLN A 166 14.06 15.40 2.83
C GLN A 166 14.28 14.87 1.43
N MET A 167 13.22 14.49 0.75
CA MET A 167 13.29 14.14 -0.67
C MET A 167 13.27 15.42 -1.53
N PRO A 168 13.93 15.42 -2.69
CA PRO A 168 13.83 16.54 -3.62
C PRO A 168 12.41 16.67 -4.16
N CYS A 169 12.02 17.88 -4.53
CA CYS A 169 10.76 18.11 -5.23
C CYS A 169 10.71 17.28 -6.51
N LEU A 170 9.55 16.72 -6.78
CA LEU A 170 9.26 16.25 -8.14
C LEU A 170 9.27 17.48 -9.07
N PRO A 171 9.97 17.39 -10.21
CA PRO A 171 10.03 18.50 -11.13
C PRO A 171 8.64 18.87 -11.64
N ASP A 172 8.37 20.13 -11.60
CA ASP A 172 7.25 20.90 -12.14
C ASP A 172 5.94 20.24 -12.52
N ASN A 173 4.95 20.72 -11.80
CA ASN A 173 3.66 21.20 -12.29
C ASN A 173 2.59 20.28 -12.70
N VAL A 174 2.77 19.03 -12.96
CA VAL A 174 1.76 18.46 -13.77
C VAL A 174 1.32 17.20 -13.13
N ASN A 175 0.04 17.02 -12.92
CA ASN A 175 -0.68 15.79 -12.58
C ASN A 175 0.09 14.79 -11.68
N VAL A 176 0.78 15.29 -10.66
CA VAL A 176 1.36 14.44 -9.62
C VAL A 176 0.22 13.92 -8.77
N ASP A 177 0.11 12.60 -8.68
CA ASP A 177 -0.77 11.92 -7.75
C ASP A 177 0.06 11.22 -6.67
N LEU A 178 0.16 11.83 -5.50
CA LEU A 178 0.88 11.27 -4.37
C LEU A 178 0.26 9.96 -3.82
N ASN A 179 -0.87 9.48 -4.36
CA ASN A 179 -1.31 8.10 -4.16
C ASN A 179 -0.27 7.09 -4.69
N GLY A 180 0.45 7.46 -5.74
CA GLY A 180 1.52 6.68 -6.33
C GLY A 180 2.85 6.72 -5.60
N ALA A 181 2.92 7.26 -4.38
CA ALA A 181 4.18 7.44 -3.66
C ALA A 181 4.71 6.19 -2.94
N GLY A 182 4.05 5.05 -3.07
CA GLY A 182 4.45 3.81 -2.41
C GLY A 182 4.17 3.81 -0.91
N GLY A 183 5.05 3.22 -0.12
CA GLY A 183 4.97 3.15 1.34
C GLY A 183 5.24 1.77 1.93
N GLY A 184 5.34 0.71 1.11
CA GLY A 184 5.70 -0.61 1.59
C GLY A 184 7.07 -0.62 2.26
N TRP A 185 7.22 -1.33 3.38
CA TRP A 185 8.50 -1.44 4.06
C TRP A 185 8.66 -2.78 4.77
N THR A 186 9.92 -3.18 5.01
CA THR A 186 10.25 -4.39 5.76
C THR A 186 11.64 -4.28 6.42
N LYS A 187 11.85 -5.01 7.51
CA LYS A 187 13.15 -5.06 8.18
C LYS A 187 14.16 -5.89 7.39
N LEU A 188 15.37 -5.38 7.24
CA LEU A 188 16.55 -6.17 6.87
C LEU A 188 17.19 -6.79 8.11
N ASN A 189 17.37 -5.97 9.13
CA ASN A 189 17.89 -6.32 10.45
C ASN A 189 17.46 -5.23 11.46
N GLU A 190 17.95 -5.29 12.70
CA GLU A 190 17.59 -4.32 13.74
C GLU A 190 17.96 -2.86 13.40
N ASN A 191 18.99 -2.65 12.59
CA ASN A 191 19.53 -1.33 12.26
C ASN A 191 19.09 -0.82 10.90
N GLU A 192 18.43 -1.65 10.09
CA GLU A 192 18.15 -1.39 8.67
C GLU A 192 16.78 -1.87 8.25
N ILE A 193 16.17 -1.08 7.38
CA ILE A 193 14.95 -1.45 6.67
C ILE A 193 15.09 -1.22 5.17
N LEU A 194 14.20 -1.83 4.40
CA LEU A 194 13.86 -1.43 3.04
C LEU A 194 12.57 -0.63 3.08
N LEU A 195 12.54 0.51 2.37
CA LEU A 195 11.36 1.34 2.14
C LEU A 195 11.13 1.48 0.64
N ALA A 196 9.97 1.08 0.18
CA ALA A 196 9.58 1.21 -1.22
C ALA A 196 8.92 2.58 -1.46
N VAL A 197 9.54 3.38 -2.30
CA VAL A 197 9.11 4.72 -2.68
C VAL A 197 8.67 4.70 -4.14
N GLY A 198 7.45 5.13 -4.41
CA GLY A 198 6.90 5.14 -5.76
C GLY A 198 7.34 6.34 -6.60
N SER A 199 6.91 6.34 -7.86
CA SER A 199 7.03 7.45 -8.80
C SER A 199 5.63 8.03 -9.02
N PRO A 200 5.20 9.04 -8.24
CA PRO A 200 3.82 9.51 -8.19
C PRO A 200 3.43 10.38 -9.39
N THR A 201 3.66 9.87 -10.58
CA THR A 201 3.36 10.54 -11.84
C THR A 201 2.39 9.71 -12.66
N MET A 202 1.34 10.32 -13.20
CA MET A 202 0.16 9.63 -13.73
C MET A 202 0.03 9.66 -15.25
N SER A 203 0.88 10.33 -16.03
CA SER A 203 0.61 10.48 -17.46
C SER A 203 1.83 10.39 -18.37
N GLU A 204 1.57 10.15 -19.63
CA GLU A 204 2.54 10.04 -20.74
C GLU A 204 3.49 11.23 -20.87
N VAL A 205 3.01 12.44 -20.58
CA VAL A 205 3.82 13.67 -20.57
C VAL A 205 5.00 13.53 -19.60
N TYR A 206 4.90 12.59 -18.65
CA TYR A 206 5.87 12.32 -17.60
C TYR A 206 6.86 11.22 -17.92
N GLN A 207 6.80 10.60 -19.07
CA GLN A 207 7.83 9.64 -19.46
C GLN A 207 9.23 10.26 -19.31
N LYS A 208 9.40 11.53 -19.66
CA LYS A 208 10.67 12.25 -19.46
C LYS A 208 11.01 12.48 -17.97
N ILE A 209 10.02 12.74 -17.13
CA ILE A 209 10.21 12.97 -15.69
C ILE A 209 10.31 11.64 -14.96
N ASN A 210 9.55 10.64 -15.38
CA ASN A 210 9.67 9.27 -14.87
C ASN A 210 11.03 8.64 -15.15
N LEU A 211 11.82 9.16 -16.08
CA LEU A 211 13.22 8.77 -16.25
C LEU A 211 14.04 8.94 -14.95
N GLY A 212 13.62 9.82 -14.03
CA GLY A 212 14.17 9.87 -12.69
C GLY A 212 14.09 8.55 -11.92
N THR A 213 13.13 7.66 -12.25
CA THR A 213 13.11 6.30 -11.66
C THR A 213 14.31 5.46 -12.09
N GLN A 214 14.87 5.76 -13.24
CA GLN A 214 16.07 5.10 -13.77
C GLN A 214 17.37 5.81 -13.37
N ASP A 215 17.29 7.06 -12.92
CA ASP A 215 18.45 7.85 -12.48
C ASP A 215 18.69 7.69 -10.97
N ASN A 216 19.91 7.33 -10.59
CA ASN A 216 20.29 7.16 -9.18
C ASN A 216 20.46 8.50 -8.43
N ALA A 217 20.39 9.64 -9.10
CA ALA A 217 20.35 10.96 -8.46
C ALA A 217 19.00 11.24 -7.79
N TYR A 218 17.94 10.48 -8.13
CA TYR A 218 16.59 10.63 -7.60
C TYR A 218 16.19 9.46 -6.70
N LEU A 219 15.42 9.75 -5.65
CA LEU A 219 14.94 8.74 -4.70
C LEU A 219 13.54 8.20 -5.03
N TRP A 220 12.85 8.76 -6.01
CA TRP A 220 11.52 8.31 -6.45
C TRP A 220 11.61 7.08 -7.37
N GLY A 221 10.65 6.17 -7.24
CA GLY A 221 10.61 4.92 -8.00
C GLY A 221 11.70 3.92 -7.59
N LYS A 222 12.02 3.87 -6.31
CA LYS A 222 13.13 3.09 -5.74
C LYS A 222 12.68 2.23 -4.55
N ILE A 223 13.44 1.18 -4.30
CA ILE A 223 13.54 0.63 -2.94
C ILE A 223 14.76 1.25 -2.30
N LEU A 224 14.54 1.95 -1.21
CA LEU A 224 15.59 2.60 -0.42
C LEU A 224 16.01 1.69 0.73
N ARG A 225 17.31 1.55 0.95
CA ARG A 225 17.86 0.99 2.17
C ARG A 225 18.11 2.13 3.15
N LEU A 226 17.40 2.10 4.26
CA LEU A 226 17.52 3.07 5.35
C LEU A 226 18.24 2.42 6.51
N ARG A 227 19.32 3.05 6.98
CA ARG A 227 20.14 2.56 8.09
C ARG A 227 20.32 3.65 9.14
N LEU A 228 20.11 3.30 10.40
CA LEU A 228 20.34 4.21 11.53
C LEU A 228 21.77 4.07 12.04
N GLU A 229 22.58 5.13 11.86
CA GLU A 229 23.96 5.23 12.34
C GLU A 229 24.10 6.46 13.23
N SER A 230 24.54 6.27 14.47
CA SER A 230 24.82 7.38 15.40
C SER A 230 23.69 8.43 15.38
N ASP A 231 22.43 7.98 15.44
CA ASP A 231 21.22 8.81 15.42
C ASP A 231 20.91 9.52 14.09
N LYS A 232 21.65 9.25 13.04
CA LYS A 232 21.39 9.76 11.70
C LYS A 232 20.83 8.68 10.79
N LEU A 233 19.80 9.03 10.03
CA LEU A 233 19.25 8.15 9.02
C LEU A 233 20.09 8.26 7.74
N MET A 234 20.79 7.18 7.42
CA MET A 234 21.55 7.03 6.19
C MET A 234 20.67 6.40 5.13
N VAL A 235 20.74 6.88 3.89
CA VAL A 235 19.94 6.39 2.76
C VAL A 235 20.86 5.92 1.64
N SER A 236 20.53 4.78 1.05
CA SER A 236 21.09 4.29 -0.22
C SER A 236 20.01 3.66 -1.08
N ILE A 237 20.23 3.62 -2.39
CA ILE A 237 19.33 2.94 -3.31
C ILE A 237 19.66 1.45 -3.27
N HIS A 238 18.64 0.62 -2.99
CA HIS A 238 18.73 -0.83 -3.04
C HIS A 238 18.40 -1.35 -4.45
N SER A 239 17.32 -0.85 -5.04
CA SER A 239 16.86 -1.22 -6.39
C SER A 239 15.99 -0.10 -6.97
N LYS A 240 15.65 -0.18 -8.27
CA LYS A 240 14.99 0.90 -9.01
C LYS A 240 13.95 0.41 -10.01
N GLY A 241 13.25 1.35 -10.62
CA GLY A 241 12.33 1.07 -11.72
C GLY A 241 10.96 0.60 -11.26
N LEU A 242 10.45 1.14 -10.14
CA LEU A 242 9.11 0.86 -9.60
C LEU A 242 8.18 2.06 -9.82
N ARG A 243 6.90 1.77 -10.07
CA ARG A 243 5.87 2.78 -10.28
C ARG A 243 5.19 3.21 -8.98
N ASN A 244 4.52 2.29 -8.30
CA ASN A 244 3.76 2.55 -7.07
C ASN A 244 3.78 1.34 -6.14
N PRO A 245 4.92 1.06 -5.49
CA PRO A 245 5.11 -0.11 -4.65
C PRO A 245 4.43 0.07 -3.29
N GLN A 246 3.30 -0.62 -3.09
CA GLN A 246 2.43 -0.45 -1.93
C GLN A 246 2.76 -1.39 -0.77
N GLY A 247 3.20 -2.61 -1.05
CA GLY A 247 3.54 -3.61 -0.05
C GLY A 247 4.96 -4.11 -0.22
N LEU A 248 5.66 -4.39 0.89
CA LEU A 248 7.00 -4.96 0.91
C LEU A 248 7.13 -5.87 2.13
N THR A 249 7.48 -7.12 1.91
CA THR A 249 7.59 -8.11 3.00
C THR A 249 8.74 -9.09 2.76
N LYS A 250 9.11 -9.80 3.83
CA LYS A 250 10.06 -10.92 3.79
C LYS A 250 9.34 -12.21 4.14
N VAL A 251 9.37 -13.18 3.22
CA VAL A 251 8.81 -14.53 3.41
C VAL A 251 9.92 -15.55 3.12
N ASP A 252 10.18 -16.46 4.05
CA ASP A 252 11.19 -17.52 3.91
C ASP A 252 12.56 -17.01 3.41
N GLY A 253 12.99 -15.87 3.93
CA GLY A 253 14.27 -15.25 3.59
C GLY A 253 14.29 -14.45 2.29
N ILE A 254 13.23 -14.50 1.49
CA ILE A 254 13.08 -13.76 0.23
C ILE A 254 12.25 -12.50 0.46
N TYR A 255 12.65 -11.39 -0.15
CA TYR A 255 11.92 -10.13 -0.11
C TYR A 255 11.03 -10.00 -1.33
N TYR A 256 9.78 -9.57 -1.13
CA TYR A 256 8.79 -9.38 -2.18
C TYR A 256 8.21 -7.98 -2.09
N VAL A 257 7.97 -7.36 -3.23
CA VAL A 257 7.30 -6.07 -3.35
C VAL A 257 6.12 -6.19 -4.31
N THR A 258 4.99 -5.57 -3.93
CA THR A 258 3.86 -5.36 -4.84
C THR A 258 4.01 -4.01 -5.52
N ASP A 259 3.88 -3.95 -6.83
CA ASP A 259 3.94 -2.70 -7.59
C ASP A 259 2.65 -2.50 -8.39
N HIS A 260 1.96 -1.40 -8.10
CA HIS A 260 0.71 -1.07 -8.76
C HIS A 260 0.99 -0.50 -10.15
N GLY A 261 0.67 -1.29 -11.17
CA GLY A 261 0.87 -0.93 -12.57
C GLY A 261 -0.06 0.18 -13.06
N PRO A 262 0.11 0.61 -14.30
CA PRO A 262 -0.82 1.51 -14.98
C PRO A 262 -2.12 0.75 -15.34
N MET A 263 -2.63 0.87 -16.54
CA MET A 263 -3.80 0.11 -16.97
C MET A 263 -3.41 -1.34 -17.29
N GLY A 264 -3.64 -2.26 -16.37
CA GLY A 264 -3.09 -3.61 -16.38
C GLY A 264 -1.69 -3.67 -15.76
N GLY A 265 -1.18 -4.87 -15.50
CA GLY A 265 0.20 -5.08 -15.08
C GLY A 265 0.52 -4.67 -13.64
N ASP A 266 -0.41 -4.86 -12.68
CA ASP A 266 -0.02 -4.91 -11.28
C ASP A 266 0.91 -6.10 -11.08
N GLU A 267 1.98 -5.94 -10.28
CA GLU A 267 3.09 -6.88 -10.23
C GLU A 267 3.44 -7.33 -8.81
N ILE A 268 3.92 -8.56 -8.71
CA ILE A 268 4.69 -9.05 -7.58
C ILE A 268 6.11 -9.24 -8.06
N ASN A 269 7.04 -8.57 -7.44
CA ASN A 269 8.46 -8.67 -7.76
C ASN A 269 9.24 -9.28 -6.61
N VAL A 270 10.22 -10.15 -6.92
CA VAL A 270 11.24 -10.59 -5.99
C VAL A 270 12.29 -9.49 -5.89
N VAL A 271 12.52 -9.00 -4.67
CA VAL A 271 13.43 -7.87 -4.43
C VAL A 271 14.88 -8.36 -4.39
N GLU A 272 15.71 -7.78 -5.26
CA GLU A 272 17.15 -8.03 -5.32
C GLU A 272 17.92 -6.71 -5.31
N GLU A 273 19.08 -6.75 -4.71
CA GLU A 273 19.97 -5.58 -4.67
C GLU A 273 20.47 -5.25 -6.08
N ASN A 274 20.47 -3.96 -6.45
CA ASN A 274 20.80 -3.43 -7.76
C ASN A 274 19.86 -3.83 -8.92
N ALA A 275 18.75 -4.52 -8.63
CA ALA A 275 17.77 -4.86 -9.65
C ALA A 275 17.08 -3.60 -10.23
N ASN A 276 16.69 -3.70 -11.51
CA ASN A 276 15.88 -2.73 -12.21
C ASN A 276 14.56 -3.40 -12.66
N TYR A 277 13.42 -2.92 -12.17
CA TYR A 277 12.09 -3.46 -12.49
C TYR A 277 11.43 -2.79 -13.70
N GLY A 278 12.13 -1.88 -14.35
CA GLY A 278 11.82 -1.41 -15.72
C GLY A 278 11.04 -0.12 -15.80
N TRP A 279 10.20 0.25 -14.80
CA TRP A 279 9.41 1.48 -14.89
C TRP A 279 10.28 2.73 -15.08
N PRO A 280 9.92 3.68 -15.98
CA PRO A 280 8.80 3.67 -16.94
C PRO A 280 9.17 3.10 -18.30
N LEU A 281 10.41 2.59 -18.50
CA LEU A 281 10.91 2.17 -19.81
C LEU A 281 10.35 0.82 -20.23
N GLN A 282 9.93 0.01 -19.27
CA GLN A 282 9.28 -1.28 -19.52
C GLN A 282 8.17 -1.51 -18.50
N SER A 283 7.03 -1.98 -18.94
CA SER A 283 5.88 -2.38 -18.13
C SER A 283 5.01 -3.36 -18.87
N ILE A 284 4.32 -4.25 -18.15
CA ILE A 284 3.34 -5.19 -18.71
C ILE A 284 2.01 -4.50 -19.01
N GLY A 285 1.68 -3.42 -18.28
CA GLY A 285 0.47 -2.64 -18.52
C GLY A 285 0.58 -1.68 -19.71
N SER A 286 -0.51 -0.99 -19.99
CA SER A 286 -0.59 0.08 -20.97
C SER A 286 -0.90 1.42 -20.31
N GLU A 287 -0.72 2.52 -21.04
CA GLU A 287 -1.22 3.83 -20.59
C GLU A 287 -2.76 3.83 -20.58
N TYR A 288 -3.34 4.77 -19.85
CA TYR A 288 -4.81 4.94 -19.82
C TYR A 288 -5.39 5.37 -21.17
N SER A 289 -4.56 5.90 -22.06
CA SER A 289 -4.88 6.15 -23.47
C SER A 289 -4.93 4.89 -24.33
N LEU A 290 -4.63 3.71 -23.77
CA LEU A 290 -4.46 2.41 -24.45
C LEU A 290 -3.19 2.31 -25.29
N GLU A 291 -2.30 3.28 -25.25
CA GLU A 291 -1.01 3.22 -25.93
C GLU A 291 -0.01 2.37 -25.12
N ALA A 292 0.95 1.80 -25.82
CA ALA A 292 2.05 1.11 -25.18
C ALA A 292 2.89 2.09 -24.34
N ILE A 293 3.26 1.66 -23.15
CA ILE A 293 4.23 2.40 -22.33
C ILE A 293 5.55 2.44 -23.09
N ASN A 294 6.19 3.59 -23.07
CA ASN A 294 7.48 3.86 -23.72
C ASN A 294 7.57 3.48 -25.21
N LYS A 295 6.51 3.66 -25.96
CA LYS A 295 6.53 3.49 -27.43
C LYS A 295 7.68 4.21 -28.15
N ASP A 296 8.25 5.23 -27.50
CA ASP A 296 9.34 6.07 -28.05
C ASP A 296 10.75 5.58 -27.61
N TYR A 297 10.84 4.49 -26.81
CA TYR A 297 12.10 3.92 -26.35
C TYR A 297 12.35 2.58 -27.04
N SER A 298 13.36 2.53 -27.89
CA SER A 298 13.74 1.32 -28.63
C SER A 298 14.90 0.55 -27.99
N ASP A 299 15.63 1.16 -27.08
CA ASP A 299 16.82 0.55 -26.50
C ASP A 299 16.43 -0.48 -25.43
N PRO A 300 16.90 -1.72 -25.56
CA PRO A 300 16.67 -2.73 -24.55
C PRO A 300 17.35 -2.34 -23.25
N ILE A 301 16.62 -2.40 -22.13
CA ILE A 301 17.17 -2.27 -20.80
C ILE A 301 17.20 -3.62 -20.12
N ASP A 302 18.24 -3.86 -19.34
CA ASP A 302 18.30 -5.04 -18.50
C ASP A 302 17.36 -4.87 -17.31
N THR A 303 16.28 -5.65 -17.30
CA THR A 303 15.23 -5.60 -16.29
C THR A 303 14.95 -6.96 -15.71
N LYS A 304 14.64 -6.99 -14.43
CA LYS A 304 14.16 -8.17 -13.76
C LYS A 304 12.65 -8.32 -14.02
N PRO A 305 12.21 -9.43 -14.60
CA PRO A 305 10.79 -9.68 -14.80
C PRO A 305 10.08 -9.90 -13.45
N PRO A 306 8.79 -9.55 -13.35
CA PRO A 306 7.99 -9.85 -12.16
C PRO A 306 7.82 -11.36 -11.96
N LEU A 307 7.70 -11.77 -10.71
CA LEU A 307 7.30 -13.14 -10.35
C LEU A 307 5.89 -13.43 -10.88
N TYR A 308 4.98 -12.45 -10.77
CA TYR A 308 3.61 -12.57 -11.24
C TYR A 308 3.03 -11.21 -11.61
N SER A 309 2.18 -11.20 -12.65
CA SER A 309 1.49 -9.99 -13.10
C SER A 309 -0.01 -10.21 -13.21
N PHE A 310 -0.77 -9.23 -12.75
CA PHE A 310 -2.22 -9.22 -12.86
C PHE A 310 -2.66 -8.44 -14.09
N VAL A 311 -3.27 -9.14 -15.05
CA VAL A 311 -3.87 -8.54 -16.24
C VAL A 311 -5.29 -9.08 -16.40
N PRO A 312 -6.31 -8.25 -16.15
CA PRO A 312 -6.30 -6.82 -15.80
C PRO A 312 -5.79 -6.54 -14.38
N SER A 313 -5.39 -5.29 -14.11
CA SER A 313 -5.00 -4.82 -12.78
C SER A 313 -6.11 -5.01 -11.75
N VAL A 314 -5.72 -5.43 -10.56
CA VAL A 314 -6.61 -5.66 -9.41
C VAL A 314 -6.55 -4.53 -8.38
N GLY A 315 -5.66 -3.55 -8.58
CA GLY A 315 -5.35 -2.51 -7.60
C GLY A 315 -4.62 -3.12 -6.40
N ILE A 316 -3.48 -3.77 -6.69
CA ILE A 316 -2.65 -4.45 -5.70
C ILE A 316 -2.25 -3.49 -4.57
N SER A 317 -2.21 -3.98 -3.32
CA SER A 317 -1.85 -3.18 -2.16
C SER A 317 -0.81 -3.92 -1.31
N SER A 318 -1.13 -4.28 -0.08
CA SER A 318 -0.21 -4.93 0.86
C SER A 318 0.13 -6.37 0.46
N ILE A 319 1.23 -6.86 1.00
CA ILE A 319 1.70 -8.24 0.85
C ILE A 319 2.16 -8.79 2.21
N SER A 320 1.83 -10.05 2.49
CA SER A 320 2.15 -10.71 3.74
C SER A 320 2.43 -12.20 3.52
N ASN A 321 2.81 -12.90 4.59
CA ASN A 321 2.83 -14.36 4.61
C ASN A 321 1.43 -14.91 4.34
N CYS A 322 1.34 -16.10 3.76
CA CYS A 322 0.12 -16.89 3.78
C CYS A 322 -0.19 -17.42 5.19
N PRO A 323 -1.44 -17.89 5.46
CA PRO A 323 -1.78 -18.61 6.68
C PRO A 323 -0.89 -19.83 6.91
N GLU A 324 -0.65 -20.17 8.16
CA GLU A 324 0.27 -21.27 8.51
C GLU A 324 -0.20 -22.63 7.96
N SER A 325 -1.49 -22.94 8.08
CA SER A 325 -2.04 -24.16 7.51
C SER A 325 -1.88 -24.23 6.00
N TYR A 326 -2.03 -23.11 5.32
CA TYR A 326 -1.87 -23.01 3.87
C TYR A 326 -0.42 -23.23 3.43
N VAL A 327 0.54 -22.60 4.13
CA VAL A 327 1.99 -22.81 3.90
C VAL A 327 2.37 -24.27 4.11
N ASN A 328 1.91 -24.89 5.20
CA ASN A 328 2.21 -26.29 5.52
C ASN A 328 1.65 -27.26 4.46
N TYR A 329 0.43 -27.02 3.98
CA TYR A 329 -0.23 -27.86 2.97
C TYR A 329 0.51 -27.87 1.63
N TYR A 330 0.99 -26.69 1.19
CA TYR A 330 1.67 -26.56 -0.11
C TYR A 330 3.20 -26.69 -0.04
N SER A 331 3.75 -26.96 1.15
CA SER A 331 5.20 -27.22 1.32
C SER A 331 5.68 -28.35 0.39
N PRO A 332 6.85 -28.24 -0.26
CA PRO A 332 7.92 -27.23 -0.06
C PRO A 332 7.79 -25.94 -0.87
N ASN A 333 6.68 -25.71 -1.55
CA ASN A 333 6.47 -24.48 -2.30
C ASN A 333 6.24 -23.32 -1.34
N ARG A 334 6.55 -22.11 -1.80
CA ARG A 334 6.33 -20.86 -1.07
C ARG A 334 4.96 -20.29 -1.35
N CYS A 335 4.45 -19.49 -0.42
CA CYS A 335 3.21 -18.79 -0.59
C CYS A 335 3.34 -17.35 -0.10
N VAL A 336 2.89 -16.39 -0.93
CA VAL A 336 2.67 -14.99 -0.54
C VAL A 336 1.21 -14.64 -0.69
N ALA A 337 0.67 -13.96 0.31
CA ALA A 337 -0.69 -13.43 0.28
C ALA A 337 -0.64 -11.95 -0.08
N ILE A 338 -1.59 -11.49 -0.89
CA ILE A 338 -1.65 -10.12 -1.39
C ILE A 338 -3.05 -9.58 -1.23
N SER A 339 -3.16 -8.32 -0.83
CA SER A 339 -4.44 -7.61 -0.82
C SER A 339 -4.67 -6.81 -2.10
N SER A 340 -5.93 -6.61 -2.40
CA SER A 340 -6.39 -5.87 -3.55
C SER A 340 -7.46 -4.86 -3.15
N MET A 341 -7.28 -3.63 -3.61
CA MET A 341 -8.25 -2.57 -3.41
C MET A 341 -9.38 -2.65 -4.44
N ARG A 342 -9.03 -2.61 -5.74
CA ARG A 342 -10.02 -2.66 -6.82
C ARG A 342 -10.68 -4.04 -6.93
N GLY A 343 -9.90 -5.10 -6.76
CA GLY A 343 -10.38 -6.47 -6.79
C GLY A 343 -11.16 -6.87 -5.54
N ALA A 344 -11.15 -6.04 -4.48
CA ALA A 344 -11.85 -6.28 -3.20
C ALA A 344 -11.59 -7.69 -2.62
N SER A 345 -10.35 -8.16 -2.71
CA SER A 345 -9.95 -9.55 -2.53
C SER A 345 -8.61 -9.69 -1.85
N LEU A 346 -8.35 -10.87 -1.31
CA LEU A 346 -7.00 -11.40 -1.12
C LEU A 346 -6.68 -12.40 -2.24
N PHE A 347 -5.40 -12.52 -2.55
CA PHE A 347 -4.87 -13.54 -3.44
C PHE A 347 -3.80 -14.33 -2.72
N PHE A 348 -3.86 -15.65 -2.80
CA PHE A 348 -2.81 -16.55 -2.35
C PHE A 348 -2.03 -17.02 -3.57
N VAL A 349 -0.77 -16.63 -3.65
CA VAL A 349 0.11 -16.97 -4.78
C VAL A 349 1.12 -18.01 -4.32
N VAL A 350 0.94 -19.23 -4.80
CA VAL A 350 1.85 -20.35 -4.52
C VAL A 350 2.84 -20.48 -5.67
N HIS A 351 4.10 -20.53 -5.32
CA HIS A 351 5.19 -20.58 -6.29
C HIS A 351 6.38 -21.41 -5.79
N ASN A 352 7.19 -21.87 -6.70
CA ASN A 352 8.52 -22.40 -6.44
C ASN A 352 9.59 -21.34 -6.81
N ASN A 353 10.86 -21.74 -6.94
CA ASN A 353 11.92 -20.81 -7.32
C ASN A 353 11.80 -20.32 -8.76
N ASP A 354 11.14 -21.08 -9.63
CA ASP A 354 11.17 -20.87 -11.08
C ASP A 354 9.87 -20.27 -11.63
N ALA A 355 8.72 -20.59 -11.00
CA ALA A 355 7.41 -20.22 -11.52
C ALA A 355 6.32 -20.15 -10.45
N VAL A 356 5.30 -19.36 -10.73
CA VAL A 356 4.02 -19.41 -10.01
C VAL A 356 3.26 -20.66 -10.46
N LEU A 357 2.85 -21.46 -9.49
CA LEU A 357 2.10 -22.69 -9.72
C LEU A 357 0.60 -22.38 -9.86
N PHE A 358 0.08 -21.52 -9.02
CA PHE A 358 -1.27 -21.00 -9.10
C PHE A 358 -1.43 -19.73 -8.25
N ALA A 359 -2.50 -18.99 -8.52
CA ALA A 359 -2.97 -17.87 -7.72
C ALA A 359 -4.45 -18.06 -7.42
N GLU A 360 -4.82 -18.12 -6.15
CA GLU A 360 -6.19 -18.30 -5.69
C GLU A 360 -6.76 -17.00 -5.15
N ARG A 361 -7.94 -16.59 -5.65
CA ARG A 361 -8.60 -15.34 -5.27
C ARG A 361 -9.69 -15.59 -4.24
N VAL A 362 -9.71 -14.78 -3.20
CA VAL A 362 -10.73 -14.76 -2.16
C VAL A 362 -11.36 -13.39 -2.09
N GLU A 363 -12.63 -13.29 -2.47
CA GLU A 363 -13.34 -12.01 -2.55
C GLU A 363 -14.10 -11.71 -1.25
N PHE A 364 -13.77 -10.55 -0.63
CA PHE A 364 -14.44 -10.05 0.58
C PHE A 364 -15.41 -8.91 0.29
N GLY A 365 -15.45 -8.41 -0.95
CA GLY A 365 -16.30 -7.30 -1.35
C GLY A 365 -15.88 -5.95 -0.77
N SER A 366 -14.68 -5.82 -0.20
CA SER A 366 -14.14 -4.60 0.40
C SER A 366 -12.75 -4.31 -0.09
N ARG A 367 -12.41 -3.04 -0.22
CA ARG A 367 -11.06 -2.57 -0.57
C ARG A 367 -10.13 -2.83 0.60
N ILE A 368 -9.25 -3.81 0.47
CA ILE A 368 -8.31 -4.19 1.53
C ILE A 368 -6.99 -3.42 1.34
N ARG A 369 -6.69 -2.55 2.32
CA ARG A 369 -5.49 -1.70 2.29
C ARG A 369 -4.28 -2.42 2.88
N GLU A 370 -4.45 -2.94 4.08
CA GLU A 370 -3.43 -3.63 4.86
C GLU A 370 -4.01 -4.90 5.46
N PHE A 371 -3.20 -5.92 5.66
CA PHE A 371 -3.63 -7.14 6.32
C PHE A 371 -2.44 -7.92 6.89
N ALA A 372 -2.73 -8.83 7.80
CA ALA A 372 -1.78 -9.82 8.28
C ALA A 372 -2.49 -11.14 8.62
N PHE A 373 -1.73 -12.22 8.53
CA PHE A 373 -2.07 -13.49 9.14
C PHE A 373 -1.23 -13.69 10.41
N GLN A 374 -1.90 -14.10 11.50
CA GLN A 374 -1.28 -14.52 12.75
C GLN A 374 -1.61 -16.02 12.95
N GLY A 375 -0.72 -16.91 12.49
CA GLY A 375 -1.06 -18.31 12.24
C GLY A 375 -2.12 -18.37 11.13
N ASP A 376 -3.30 -18.88 11.46
CA ASP A 376 -4.45 -18.97 10.54
C ASP A 376 -5.51 -17.87 10.75
N ASP A 377 -5.28 -16.96 11.69
CA ASP A 377 -6.19 -15.85 11.95
C ASP A 377 -5.89 -14.67 11.01
N LEU A 378 -6.90 -14.21 10.27
CA LEU A 378 -6.84 -13.06 9.38
C LEU A 378 -7.28 -11.80 10.11
N ILE A 379 -6.51 -10.73 9.97
CA ILE A 379 -6.91 -9.37 10.30
C ILE A 379 -6.60 -8.48 9.10
N ALA A 380 -7.61 -7.76 8.59
CA ALA A 380 -7.42 -6.85 7.46
C ALA A 380 -8.09 -5.50 7.72
N VAL A 381 -7.42 -4.43 7.31
CA VAL A 381 -7.93 -3.04 7.36
C VAL A 381 -8.45 -2.67 5.99
N THR A 382 -9.69 -2.20 5.93
CA THR A 382 -10.34 -1.78 4.69
C THR A 382 -10.33 -0.26 4.55
N ASP A 383 -10.46 0.22 3.32
CA ASP A 383 -10.76 1.64 3.09
C ASP A 383 -12.22 1.92 3.47
N TYR A 384 -12.47 2.79 4.46
CA TYR A 384 -13.77 3.35 4.85
C TYR A 384 -14.79 2.43 5.53
N GLU A 385 -14.52 1.12 5.67
CA GLU A 385 -15.53 0.16 6.15
C GLU A 385 -15.18 -0.50 7.50
N GLY A 386 -13.98 -0.26 8.01
CA GLY A 386 -13.48 -0.88 9.24
C GLY A 386 -12.57 -2.08 8.95
N LEU A 387 -12.76 -3.16 9.71
CA LEU A 387 -11.89 -4.33 9.65
C LEU A 387 -12.61 -5.57 9.13
N ILE A 388 -11.86 -6.47 8.52
CA ILE A 388 -12.23 -7.85 8.30
C ILE A 388 -11.41 -8.70 9.27
N VAL A 389 -12.08 -9.58 10.00
CA VAL A 389 -11.46 -10.61 10.83
C VAL A 389 -11.88 -11.97 10.32
N GLY A 390 -10.99 -12.95 10.33
CA GLY A 390 -11.31 -14.27 9.81
C GLY A 390 -10.38 -15.34 10.34
N LYS A 391 -10.72 -16.58 10.00
CA LYS A 391 -9.88 -17.74 10.26
C LYS A 391 -9.93 -18.69 9.07
N ILE A 392 -8.77 -19.14 8.63
CA ILE A 392 -8.64 -20.16 7.61
C ILE A 392 -8.54 -21.54 8.27
N SER A 393 -9.08 -22.57 7.64
CA SER A 393 -8.93 -23.97 8.02
C SER A 393 -9.01 -24.87 6.80
N GLU A 394 -8.34 -26.02 6.85
CA GLU A 394 -8.47 -27.04 5.81
C GLU A 394 -9.91 -27.53 5.73
N LEU A 395 -10.40 -27.71 4.50
CA LEU A 395 -11.63 -28.46 4.27
C LEU A 395 -11.35 -29.91 4.68
N GLY A 396 -12.16 -30.46 5.59
CA GLY A 396 -12.05 -31.86 5.99
C GLY A 396 -11.97 -32.76 4.75
N SER A 397 -11.04 -33.70 4.76
CA SER A 397 -10.85 -34.62 3.64
C SER A 397 -12.18 -35.21 3.21
N PHE A 398 -12.43 -35.33 1.90
CA PHE A 398 -13.66 -35.84 1.28
C PHE A 398 -14.05 -37.29 1.73
N ASN A 399 -13.32 -37.89 2.64
CA ASN A 399 -13.60 -39.20 3.19
C ASN A 399 -14.93 -39.32 3.98
N ASN A 400 -15.61 -38.19 4.25
CA ASN A 400 -16.92 -38.17 4.93
C ASN A 400 -18.13 -38.07 3.99
N TRP A 401 -17.96 -38.09 2.68
CA TRP A 401 -19.08 -38.04 1.74
C TRP A 401 -19.79 -39.40 1.57
N ASN A 402 -19.23 -40.49 2.11
CA ASN A 402 -19.81 -41.83 1.99
C ASN A 402 -20.79 -42.24 3.11
N THR A 403 -21.24 -41.32 3.94
CA THR A 403 -22.26 -41.62 4.97
C THR A 403 -23.52 -40.76 4.79
N VAL A 404 -24.03 -40.61 3.57
CA VAL A 404 -25.47 -40.47 3.39
C VAL A 404 -25.99 -41.87 3.16
N THR A 405 -26.19 -42.60 4.23
CA THR A 405 -27.02 -43.81 4.21
C THR A 405 -28.47 -43.41 4.01
N GLU A 406 -29.08 -44.06 3.07
CA GLU A 406 -30.49 -44.08 2.66
C GLU A 406 -31.54 -43.84 3.76
#